data_06987c593ba6e6f2e22656c41feaa939
#
_entry.id   06987c593ba6e6f2e22656c41feaa939
#
_cell.length_a   1.000
_cell.length_b   1.000
_cell.length_c   1.000
_cell.angle_alpha   90.00
_cell.angle_beta   90.00
_cell.angle_gamma   90.00
#
_symmetry.space_group_name_H-M   'P 1'
#
loop_
_entity.id
_entity.type
_entity.pdbx_description
1 polymer ?
#
loop_
_entity_poly.entity_id
_entity_poly.type
_entity_poly.pdbx_seq_one_letter_code
_entity_poly.pdbx_strand_id
1 'polypeptide(L)'
;MCIRDRVDIGVTFADDTIPGIDLIYPDPGFIVERKDNLLGIILTHAHEDHIGAIAHLWPKLKCKIFATPFTALLIKEKFKEKHIDITKDLQIVELNGKVMLEDFEIEYITLTHSILEPNGLRIKTPAGVVLHTGDWKVDPNPLIGDEINAKRLKEIGDEGVLAMICDSTNVFSAGRSGSELSLIHI
;
A
#
# COMPACT_ATOMS: atom_id res chain seq x y z
N MET A 1 -1.23 17.74 15.57
CA MET A 1 -0.86 16.90 14.44
C MET A 1 -2.09 16.07 14.10
N CYS A 2 -2.72 16.33 12.98
CA CYS A 2 -3.93 15.61 12.56
C CYS A 2 -3.51 14.40 11.73
N ILE A 3 -3.90 13.19 12.15
CA ILE A 3 -3.83 12.01 11.30
C ILE A 3 -5.06 12.08 10.43
N ARG A 4 -4.87 12.18 9.10
CA ARG A 4 -5.99 12.28 8.17
C ARG A 4 -6.13 11.06 7.27
N ASP A 5 -5.04 10.31 7.06
CA ASP A 5 -5.00 9.12 6.25
C ASP A 5 -3.98 8.11 6.78
N ARG A 6 -4.10 6.88 6.31
CA ARG A 6 -3.16 5.80 6.58
C ARG A 6 -2.82 5.09 5.27
N VAL A 7 -1.55 4.86 5.05
CA VAL A 7 -1.05 4.01 3.97
C VAL A 7 -0.73 2.65 4.56
N ASP A 8 -1.34 1.62 4.01
CA ASP A 8 -1.22 0.20 4.35
C ASP A 8 -1.54 -0.16 5.82
N ILE A 9 -1.87 -1.41 6.05
CA ILE A 9 -2.23 -1.96 7.35
C ILE A 9 -1.95 -3.47 7.37
N GLY A 10 -0.66 -3.81 7.47
CA GLY A 10 -0.15 -5.15 7.32
C GLY A 10 -0.03 -5.95 8.61
N VAL A 11 0.36 -7.21 8.45
CA VAL A 11 0.76 -8.12 9.52
C VAL A 11 2.21 -8.54 9.35
N THR A 12 2.79 -9.08 10.41
CA THR A 12 3.95 -9.95 10.33
C THR A 12 3.63 -11.28 10.98
N PHE A 13 4.40 -12.29 10.69
CA PHE A 13 4.23 -13.62 11.25
C PHE A 13 5.19 -13.80 12.42
N ALA A 14 4.73 -14.53 13.44
CA ALA A 14 5.59 -14.90 14.54
C ALA A 14 6.59 -15.96 14.08
N ASP A 15 7.72 -15.99 14.75
CA ASP A 15 8.76 -17.01 14.60
C ASP A 15 8.79 -17.96 15.83
N ASP A 16 9.73 -18.88 15.85
CA ASP A 16 9.89 -19.87 16.91
C ASP A 16 10.18 -19.26 18.30
N THR A 17 10.53 -17.98 18.37
CA THR A 17 10.80 -17.28 19.64
C THR A 17 9.52 -16.86 20.37
N ILE A 18 8.35 -16.90 19.68
CA ILE A 18 7.05 -16.48 20.21
C ILE A 18 6.03 -17.61 19.99
N PRO A 19 6.15 -18.76 20.68
CA PRO A 19 5.29 -19.91 20.46
C PRO A 19 3.83 -19.61 20.79
N GLY A 20 2.92 -20.10 19.93
CA GLY A 20 1.47 -19.92 20.10
C GLY A 20 0.91 -18.59 19.57
N ILE A 21 1.73 -17.80 18.91
CA ILE A 21 1.32 -16.59 18.16
C ILE A 21 1.45 -16.88 16.68
N ASP A 22 0.38 -16.68 15.92
CA ASP A 22 0.39 -16.85 14.46
C ASP A 22 0.59 -15.52 13.72
N LEU A 23 -0.07 -14.47 14.21
CA LEU A 23 -0.07 -13.15 13.56
C LEU A 23 0.28 -12.05 14.55
N ILE A 24 1.09 -11.11 14.08
CA ILE A 24 1.44 -9.88 14.81
C ILE A 24 1.03 -8.70 13.95
N TYR A 25 0.29 -7.77 14.51
CA TYR A 25 -0.11 -6.52 13.85
C TYR A 25 0.09 -5.30 14.78
N PRO A 26 0.26 -4.11 14.22
CA PRO A 26 0.55 -2.92 15.01
C PRO A 26 -0.62 -2.57 15.95
N ASP A 27 -0.29 -1.99 17.09
CA ASP A 27 -1.31 -1.42 17.98
C ASP A 27 -1.95 -0.19 17.31
N PRO A 28 -3.26 -0.22 17.04
CA PRO A 28 -3.97 0.89 16.41
C PRO A 28 -4.37 1.99 17.42
N GLY A 29 -4.02 1.88 18.71
CA GLY A 29 -4.53 2.73 19.78
C GLY A 29 -4.46 4.22 19.46
N PHE A 30 -3.31 4.72 19.00
CA PHE A 30 -3.10 6.12 18.63
C PHE A 30 -4.06 6.59 17.50
N ILE A 31 -4.36 5.72 16.54
CA ILE A 31 -5.27 6.05 15.43
C ILE A 31 -6.72 5.97 15.90
N VAL A 32 -7.06 4.95 16.70
CA VAL A 32 -8.41 4.76 17.25
C VAL A 32 -8.85 5.97 18.10
N GLU A 33 -7.95 6.50 18.92
CA GLU A 33 -8.22 7.71 19.71
C GLU A 33 -8.52 8.94 18.84
N ARG A 34 -8.13 8.93 17.57
CA ARG A 34 -8.26 10.04 16.60
C ARG A 34 -9.02 9.66 15.35
N LYS A 35 -9.80 8.57 15.41
CA LYS A 35 -10.50 8.00 14.26
C LYS A 35 -11.43 8.98 13.55
N ASP A 36 -11.98 9.95 14.28
CA ASP A 36 -12.86 10.99 13.72
C ASP A 36 -12.10 11.92 12.74
N ASN A 37 -10.77 11.93 12.80
CA ASN A 37 -9.90 12.63 11.86
C ASN A 37 -9.33 11.72 10.77
N LEU A 38 -9.63 10.41 10.79
CA LEU A 38 -9.13 9.45 9.81
C LEU A 38 -10.03 9.47 8.57
N LEU A 39 -9.52 9.98 7.46
CA LEU A 39 -10.26 10.08 6.20
C LEU A 39 -10.36 8.73 5.48
N GLY A 40 -9.34 7.90 5.60
CA GLY A 40 -9.33 6.59 4.98
C GLY A 40 -8.03 5.83 5.13
N ILE A 41 -8.04 4.60 4.62
CA ILE A 41 -6.89 3.71 4.48
C ILE A 41 -6.63 3.56 2.98
N ILE A 42 -5.41 3.89 2.56
CA ILE A 42 -4.95 3.76 1.18
C ILE A 42 -4.06 2.53 1.11
N LEU A 43 -4.39 1.59 0.23
CA LEU A 43 -3.64 0.34 0.08
C LEU A 43 -2.80 0.38 -1.19
N THR A 44 -1.50 0.13 -1.05
CA THR A 44 -0.56 0.16 -2.17
C THR A 44 -0.64 -1.11 -3.02
N HIS A 45 -0.70 -2.27 -2.39
CA HIS A 45 -0.78 -3.58 -3.05
C HIS A 45 -1.25 -4.66 -2.07
N ALA A 46 -1.37 -5.91 -2.54
CA ALA A 46 -2.11 -6.95 -1.85
C ALA A 46 -1.24 -7.95 -1.03
N HIS A 47 0.02 -7.68 -0.75
CA HIS A 47 0.82 -8.53 0.15
C HIS A 47 0.34 -8.44 1.61
N GLU A 48 0.55 -9.51 2.38
CA GLU A 48 0.05 -9.63 3.75
C GLU A 48 0.65 -8.60 4.71
N ASP A 49 1.90 -8.24 4.53
CA ASP A 49 2.59 -7.19 5.28
C ASP A 49 2.08 -5.78 4.95
N HIS A 50 1.17 -5.65 3.96
CA HIS A 50 0.48 -4.40 3.59
C HIS A 50 -1.03 -4.43 3.87
N ILE A 51 -1.72 -5.56 3.69
CA ILE A 51 -3.17 -5.63 3.88
C ILE A 51 -3.63 -6.63 4.96
N GLY A 52 -2.72 -7.45 5.52
CA GLY A 52 -3.09 -8.59 6.35
C GLY A 52 -3.86 -8.23 7.62
N ALA A 53 -3.61 -7.07 8.23
CA ALA A 53 -4.30 -6.66 9.44
C ALA A 53 -5.66 -5.97 9.17
N ILE A 54 -6.04 -5.71 7.90
CA ILE A 54 -7.17 -4.84 7.60
C ILE A 54 -8.48 -5.36 8.19
N ALA A 55 -8.80 -6.64 8.04
CA ALA A 55 -10.02 -7.23 8.56
C ALA A 55 -10.04 -7.37 10.10
N HIS A 56 -8.86 -7.31 10.74
CA HIS A 56 -8.73 -7.33 12.20
C HIS A 56 -8.87 -5.94 12.84
N LEU A 57 -8.31 -4.92 12.20
CA LEU A 57 -8.21 -3.57 12.76
C LEU A 57 -9.31 -2.63 12.28
N TRP A 58 -9.80 -2.79 11.05
CA TRP A 58 -10.85 -1.94 10.48
C TRP A 58 -12.12 -1.82 11.35
N PRO A 59 -12.60 -2.88 12.05
CA PRO A 59 -13.77 -2.73 12.93
C PRO A 59 -13.63 -1.66 14.01
N LYS A 60 -12.39 -1.33 14.40
CA LYS A 60 -12.08 -0.25 15.35
C LYS A 60 -11.98 1.13 14.68
N LEU A 61 -11.59 1.15 13.39
CA LEU A 61 -11.33 2.36 12.62
C LEU A 61 -12.57 2.86 11.85
N LYS A 62 -13.27 1.95 11.17
CA LYS A 62 -14.52 2.19 10.42
C LYS A 62 -14.44 3.40 9.48
N CYS A 63 -13.39 3.47 8.70
CA CYS A 63 -13.17 4.49 7.69
C CYS A 63 -13.29 3.93 6.27
N LYS A 64 -13.19 4.80 5.27
CA LYS A 64 -13.09 4.39 3.86
C LYS A 64 -11.81 3.62 3.59
N ILE A 65 -11.87 2.69 2.63
CA ILE A 65 -10.73 1.91 2.15
C ILE A 65 -10.61 2.16 0.65
N PHE A 66 -9.42 2.47 0.20
CA PHE A 66 -9.11 2.73 -1.21
C PHE A 66 -8.09 1.70 -1.69
N ALA A 67 -8.40 1.01 -2.78
CA ALA A 67 -7.57 -0.05 -3.30
C ALA A 67 -7.78 -0.21 -4.81
N THR A 68 -6.75 -0.67 -5.52
CA THR A 68 -6.89 -1.10 -6.93
C THR A 68 -7.72 -2.39 -7.04
N PRO A 69 -8.23 -2.75 -8.23
CA PRO A 69 -9.15 -3.87 -8.41
C PRO A 69 -8.66 -5.19 -7.81
N PHE A 70 -7.41 -5.56 -8.04
CA PHE A 70 -6.85 -6.81 -7.52
C PHE A 70 -6.74 -6.80 -5.99
N THR A 71 -6.20 -5.73 -5.42
CA THR A 71 -6.13 -5.55 -3.96
C THR A 71 -7.53 -5.54 -3.34
N ALA A 72 -8.49 -4.86 -3.98
CA ALA A 72 -9.88 -4.82 -3.54
C ALA A 72 -10.54 -6.22 -3.55
N LEU A 73 -10.20 -7.08 -4.51
CA LEU A 73 -10.70 -8.47 -4.54
C LEU A 73 -10.21 -9.24 -3.31
N LEU A 74 -8.93 -9.17 -3.00
CA LEU A 74 -8.35 -9.93 -1.89
C LEU A 74 -8.84 -9.43 -0.53
N ILE A 75 -8.97 -8.13 -0.32
CA ILE A 75 -9.53 -7.62 0.94
C ILE A 75 -11.01 -7.97 1.12
N LYS A 76 -11.81 -8.05 0.04
CA LYS A 76 -13.20 -8.54 0.12
C LYS A 76 -13.26 -9.96 0.67
N GLU A 77 -12.38 -10.86 0.23
CA GLU A 77 -12.34 -12.23 0.75
C GLU A 77 -11.93 -12.24 2.24
N LYS A 78 -10.93 -11.44 2.64
CA LYS A 78 -10.54 -11.30 4.07
C LYS A 78 -11.70 -10.82 4.96
N PHE A 79 -12.48 -9.86 4.51
CA PHE A 79 -13.63 -9.36 5.25
C PHE A 79 -14.79 -10.35 5.27
N LYS A 80 -15.00 -11.09 4.19
CA LYS A 80 -16.00 -12.17 4.08
C LYS A 80 -15.70 -13.29 5.08
N GLU A 81 -14.45 -13.71 5.26
CA GLU A 81 -14.03 -14.68 6.28
C GLU A 81 -14.40 -14.21 7.69
N LYS A 82 -14.38 -12.91 7.95
CA LYS A 82 -14.78 -12.32 9.22
C LYS A 82 -16.26 -11.94 9.32
N HIS A 83 -17.06 -12.27 8.29
CA HIS A 83 -18.48 -11.90 8.18
C HIS A 83 -18.75 -10.39 8.32
N ILE A 84 -17.87 -9.56 7.77
CA ILE A 84 -17.96 -8.10 7.79
C ILE A 84 -18.30 -7.59 6.38
N ASP A 85 -19.36 -6.81 6.26
CA ASP A 85 -19.72 -6.14 5.00
C ASP A 85 -19.01 -4.77 4.91
N ILE A 86 -18.20 -4.60 3.87
CA ILE A 86 -17.48 -3.37 3.56
C ILE A 86 -17.93 -2.73 2.25
N THR A 87 -19.04 -3.18 1.67
CA THR A 87 -19.50 -2.74 0.35
C THR A 87 -19.63 -1.21 0.25
N LYS A 88 -20.02 -0.54 1.34
CA LYS A 88 -20.18 0.91 1.38
C LYS A 88 -18.88 1.67 1.66
N ASP A 89 -17.88 0.98 2.17
CA ASP A 89 -16.64 1.61 2.65
C ASP A 89 -15.46 1.36 1.73
N LEU A 90 -15.50 0.30 0.93
CA LEU A 90 -14.48 0.02 -0.07
C LEU A 90 -14.73 0.80 -1.36
N GLN A 91 -13.74 1.59 -1.75
CA GLN A 91 -13.70 2.31 -3.03
C GLN A 91 -12.59 1.74 -3.90
N ILE A 92 -12.98 1.28 -5.08
CA ILE A 92 -12.03 0.76 -6.08
C ILE A 92 -11.50 1.94 -6.87
N VAL A 93 -10.17 2.06 -6.91
CA VAL A 93 -9.45 3.09 -7.66
C VAL A 93 -8.85 2.41 -8.89
N GLU A 94 -9.07 3.01 -10.05
CA GLU A 94 -8.46 2.52 -11.29
C GLU A 94 -6.94 2.63 -11.26
N LEU A 95 -6.25 1.81 -12.04
CA LEU A 95 -4.80 1.90 -12.18
C LEU A 95 -4.41 3.31 -12.66
N ASN A 96 -3.39 3.87 -12.04
CA ASN A 96 -2.97 5.27 -12.24
C ASN A 96 -4.08 6.30 -11.94
N GLY A 97 -5.11 5.90 -11.21
CA GLY A 97 -6.23 6.76 -10.80
C GLY A 97 -5.86 7.68 -9.63
N LYS A 98 -6.80 8.56 -9.31
CA LYS A 98 -6.63 9.56 -8.23
C LYS A 98 -7.79 9.52 -7.26
N VAL A 99 -7.48 9.84 -6.02
CA VAL A 99 -8.45 10.00 -4.92
C VAL A 99 -8.24 11.38 -4.30
N MET A 100 -9.36 12.07 -4.06
CA MET A 100 -9.36 13.32 -3.30
C MET A 100 -9.90 13.06 -1.90
N LEU A 101 -9.10 13.36 -0.89
CA LEU A 101 -9.47 13.25 0.52
C LEU A 101 -9.26 14.61 1.19
N GLU A 102 -10.28 15.44 1.24
CA GLU A 102 -10.18 16.84 1.68
C GLU A 102 -9.05 17.59 0.97
N ASP A 103 -8.01 17.98 1.69
CA ASP A 103 -6.85 18.72 1.16
C ASP A 103 -5.78 17.81 0.52
N PHE A 104 -6.00 16.49 0.47
CA PHE A 104 -5.06 15.52 -0.08
C PHE A 104 -5.49 15.06 -1.48
N GLU A 105 -4.62 15.18 -2.45
CA GLU A 105 -4.73 14.48 -3.74
C GLU A 105 -3.77 13.29 -3.71
N ILE A 106 -4.31 12.08 -3.80
CA ILE A 106 -3.54 10.84 -3.80
C ILE A 106 -3.65 10.23 -5.18
N GLU A 107 -2.52 10.07 -5.86
CA GLU A 107 -2.42 9.46 -7.18
C GLU A 107 -1.69 8.12 -7.04
N TYR A 108 -2.33 7.07 -7.55
CA TYR A 108 -1.71 5.75 -7.68
C TYR A 108 -0.78 5.75 -8.88
N ILE A 109 0.38 5.14 -8.75
CA ILE A 109 1.39 5.07 -9.79
C ILE A 109 1.80 3.62 -9.95
N THR A 110 1.56 3.05 -11.13
CA THR A 110 1.95 1.67 -11.40
C THR A 110 3.47 1.51 -11.28
N LEU A 111 3.85 0.55 -10.48
CA LEU A 111 5.22 0.10 -10.26
C LEU A 111 5.36 -1.38 -10.65
N THR A 112 6.54 -1.93 -10.47
CA THR A 112 6.81 -3.37 -10.62
C THR A 112 7.21 -3.98 -9.28
N HIS A 113 6.63 -5.15 -8.99
CA HIS A 113 6.87 -5.94 -7.79
C HIS A 113 6.40 -7.38 -8.03
N SER A 114 6.58 -8.28 -7.05
CA SER A 114 6.21 -9.71 -7.16
C SER A 114 4.72 -10.00 -6.98
N ILE A 115 3.85 -9.06 -7.31
CA ILE A 115 2.39 -9.18 -7.22
C ILE A 115 1.72 -8.35 -8.32
N LEU A 116 0.43 -8.60 -8.59
CA LEU A 116 -0.38 -7.80 -9.49
C LEU A 116 -0.69 -6.42 -8.90
N GLU A 117 -0.71 -5.41 -9.77
CA GLU A 117 -1.11 -4.03 -9.45
C GLU A 117 -0.36 -3.42 -8.25
N PRO A 118 0.99 -3.50 -8.19
CA PRO A 118 1.74 -2.79 -7.17
C PRO A 118 1.77 -1.30 -7.49
N ASN A 119 1.57 -0.47 -6.47
CA ASN A 119 1.49 0.97 -6.65
C ASN A 119 2.39 1.74 -5.69
N GLY A 120 3.06 2.75 -6.23
CA GLY A 120 3.48 3.90 -5.44
C GLY A 120 2.37 4.93 -5.35
N LEU A 121 2.51 5.86 -4.42
CA LEU A 121 1.55 6.92 -4.18
C LEU A 121 2.24 8.28 -4.26
N ARG A 122 1.74 9.17 -5.13
CA ARG A 122 2.03 10.58 -5.04
C ARG A 122 0.96 11.23 -4.18
N ILE A 123 1.34 11.73 -3.02
CA ILE A 123 0.44 12.36 -2.06
C ILE A 123 0.73 13.86 -2.06
N LYS A 124 -0.15 14.63 -2.72
CA LYS A 124 -0.08 16.08 -2.68
C LYS A 124 -0.83 16.60 -1.48
N THR A 125 -0.17 17.43 -0.71
CA THR A 125 -0.68 18.05 0.51
C THR A 125 -0.52 19.57 0.43
N PRO A 126 -1.16 20.38 1.28
CA PRO A 126 -0.91 21.80 1.35
C PRO A 126 0.56 22.18 1.65
N ALA A 127 1.33 21.27 2.24
CA ALA A 127 2.75 21.50 2.55
C ALA A 127 3.70 21.13 1.40
N GLY A 128 3.25 20.30 0.44
CA GLY A 128 4.06 19.80 -0.66
C GLY A 128 3.70 18.38 -1.06
N VAL A 129 4.50 17.81 -1.96
CA VAL A 129 4.31 16.45 -2.50
C VAL A 129 5.16 15.46 -1.70
N VAL A 130 4.54 14.37 -1.28
CA VAL A 130 5.22 13.19 -0.71
C VAL A 130 5.10 12.05 -1.71
N LEU A 131 6.21 11.37 -1.98
CA LEU A 131 6.24 10.14 -2.77
C LEU A 131 6.42 8.95 -1.82
N HIS A 132 5.43 8.06 -1.79
CA HIS A 132 5.49 6.78 -1.09
C HIS A 132 5.63 5.68 -2.13
N THR A 133 6.70 4.88 -2.08
CA THR A 133 6.95 3.89 -3.13
C THR A 133 6.10 2.62 -2.98
N GLY A 134 5.54 2.35 -1.79
CA GLY A 134 5.16 0.97 -1.49
C GLY A 134 6.38 0.07 -1.63
N ASP A 135 6.17 -1.19 -1.92
CA ASP A 135 7.22 -2.13 -2.28
C ASP A 135 7.45 -2.10 -3.79
N TRP A 136 8.70 -2.04 -4.19
CA TRP A 136 9.03 -1.87 -5.59
C TRP A 136 10.38 -2.44 -5.96
N LYS A 137 10.52 -2.77 -7.23
CA LYS A 137 11.80 -2.96 -7.91
C LYS A 137 11.70 -2.43 -9.33
N VAL A 138 12.82 -2.09 -9.94
CA VAL A 138 12.86 -1.72 -11.36
C VAL A 138 13.05 -2.98 -12.17
N ASP A 139 11.96 -3.50 -12.74
CA ASP A 139 12.00 -4.63 -13.67
C ASP A 139 11.55 -4.15 -15.06
N PRO A 140 12.44 -4.14 -16.06
CA PRO A 140 12.09 -3.72 -17.41
C PRO A 140 11.28 -4.76 -18.20
N ASN A 141 11.15 -5.99 -17.67
CA ASN A 141 10.42 -7.08 -18.29
C ASN A 141 9.62 -7.85 -17.23
N PRO A 142 8.61 -7.22 -16.61
CA PRO A 142 7.79 -7.87 -15.59
C PRO A 142 7.04 -9.04 -16.23
N LEU A 143 6.91 -10.15 -15.51
CA LEU A 143 6.11 -11.31 -15.96
C LEU A 143 4.62 -11.03 -15.83
N ILE A 144 4.24 -10.21 -14.89
CA ILE A 144 2.85 -9.93 -14.52
C ILE A 144 2.71 -8.42 -14.35
N GLY A 145 1.62 -7.87 -14.91
CA GLY A 145 1.30 -6.45 -14.81
C GLY A 145 2.05 -5.59 -15.84
N ASP A 146 1.94 -4.29 -15.67
CA ASP A 146 2.54 -3.30 -16.54
C ASP A 146 3.96 -2.93 -16.10
N GLU A 147 4.75 -2.39 -17.02
CA GLU A 147 6.04 -1.79 -16.70
C GLU A 147 5.86 -0.57 -15.78
N ILE A 148 6.91 -0.26 -15.04
CA ILE A 148 6.96 0.93 -14.19
C ILE A 148 6.72 2.21 -15.02
N ASN A 149 5.85 3.08 -14.55
CA ASN A 149 5.57 4.35 -15.22
C ASN A 149 6.71 5.37 -14.99
N ALA A 150 7.87 5.10 -15.60
CA ALA A 150 9.07 5.91 -15.45
C ALA A 150 8.87 7.37 -15.90
N LYS A 151 8.04 7.61 -16.92
CA LYS A 151 7.70 8.96 -17.37
C LYS A 151 6.99 9.74 -16.28
N ARG A 152 5.99 9.11 -15.63
CA ARG A 152 5.23 9.75 -14.57
C ARG A 152 6.10 10.01 -13.33
N LEU A 153 6.96 9.06 -12.97
CA LEU A 153 7.91 9.25 -11.86
C LEU A 153 8.85 10.43 -12.11
N LYS A 154 9.34 10.57 -13.36
CA LYS A 154 10.16 11.72 -13.74
C LYS A 154 9.40 13.05 -13.61
N GLU A 155 8.16 13.11 -14.10
CA GLU A 155 7.30 14.30 -13.98
C GLU A 155 7.10 14.70 -12.52
N ILE A 156 6.87 13.73 -11.62
CA ILE A 156 6.76 13.97 -10.17
C ILE A 156 8.07 14.50 -9.58
N GLY A 157 9.20 13.95 -10.01
CA GLY A 157 10.52 14.47 -9.63
C GLY A 157 10.73 15.93 -10.08
N ASP A 158 10.33 16.24 -11.31
CA ASP A 158 10.42 17.60 -11.88
C ASP A 158 9.44 18.59 -11.19
N GLU A 159 8.28 18.11 -10.70
CA GLU A 159 7.35 18.90 -9.88
C GLU A 159 7.96 19.30 -8.52
N GLY A 160 8.85 18.49 -8.00
CA GLY A 160 9.49 18.64 -6.71
C GLY A 160 8.82 17.81 -5.61
N VAL A 161 9.61 16.94 -4.99
CA VAL A 161 9.18 16.04 -3.91
C VAL A 161 9.72 16.55 -2.57
N LEU A 162 8.82 16.89 -1.64
CA LEU A 162 9.17 17.36 -0.31
C LEU A 162 9.77 16.24 0.55
N ALA A 163 9.22 15.04 0.44
CA ALA A 163 9.68 13.85 1.17
C ALA A 163 9.41 12.58 0.36
N MET A 164 10.26 11.58 0.55
CA MET A 164 10.11 10.25 -0.02
C MET A 164 10.08 9.22 1.09
N ILE A 165 9.05 8.35 1.08
CA ILE A 165 8.95 7.16 1.93
C ILE A 165 9.23 5.98 1.01
N CYS A 166 10.38 5.32 1.20
CA CYS A 166 10.92 4.36 0.26
C CYS A 166 11.12 3.00 0.92
N ASP A 167 10.69 1.94 0.25
CA ASP A 167 11.16 0.58 0.53
C ASP A 167 12.68 0.53 0.42
N SER A 168 13.31 0.02 1.44
CA SER A 168 14.76 -0.06 1.59
C SER A 168 15.23 -1.45 2.02
N THR A 169 14.42 -2.47 1.83
CA THR A 169 14.65 -3.85 2.27
C THR A 169 16.03 -4.36 1.84
N ASN A 170 16.44 -4.05 0.63
CA ASN A 170 17.71 -4.50 0.06
C ASN A 170 18.82 -3.42 0.03
N VAL A 171 18.73 -2.37 0.84
CA VAL A 171 19.68 -1.26 0.82
C VAL A 171 21.13 -1.67 1.11
N PHE A 172 21.33 -2.73 1.88
CA PHE A 172 22.67 -3.27 2.19
C PHE A 172 23.12 -4.40 1.25
N SER A 173 22.26 -4.83 0.30
CA SER A 173 22.58 -5.88 -0.65
C SER A 173 23.32 -5.28 -1.86
N ALA A 174 24.52 -5.77 -2.15
CA ALA A 174 25.27 -5.33 -3.32
C ALA A 174 24.66 -5.91 -4.61
N GLY A 175 24.68 -5.12 -5.69
CA GLY A 175 24.23 -5.56 -7.02
C GLY A 175 22.87 -4.99 -7.42
N ARG A 176 22.27 -5.62 -8.44
CA ARG A 176 20.93 -5.28 -8.94
C ARG A 176 19.97 -6.43 -8.63
N SER A 177 18.72 -6.12 -8.32
CA SER A 177 17.67 -7.13 -8.26
C SER A 177 17.48 -7.76 -9.63
N GLY A 178 17.37 -9.09 -9.69
CA GLY A 178 17.06 -9.80 -10.94
C GLY A 178 15.63 -9.47 -11.41
N SER A 179 15.38 -9.69 -12.72
CA SER A 179 14.01 -9.69 -13.24
C SER A 179 13.23 -10.89 -12.69
N GLU A 180 11.89 -10.76 -12.56
CA GLU A 180 11.00 -11.89 -12.27
C GLU A 180 11.20 -13.03 -13.27
N LEU A 181 11.45 -12.69 -14.53
CA LEU A 181 11.74 -13.66 -15.59
C LEU A 181 12.97 -14.53 -15.26
N SER A 182 13.94 -14.01 -14.52
CA SER A 182 15.16 -14.77 -14.16
C SER A 182 14.88 -15.91 -13.18
N LEU A 183 13.78 -15.83 -12.42
CA LEU A 183 13.40 -16.86 -11.44
C LEU A 183 12.78 -18.10 -12.09
N ILE A 184 12.26 -18.00 -13.31
CA ILE A 184 11.67 -19.14 -14.04
C ILE A 184 12.75 -20.15 -14.45
N HIS A 185 14.00 -19.71 -14.59
CA HIS A 185 15.11 -20.56 -15.04
C HIS A 185 15.89 -21.25 -13.91
N ILE A 186 15.43 -21.09 -12.68
CA ILE A 186 16.00 -21.79 -11.52
C ILE A 186 15.20 -23.06 -11.23
#